data_30ed07745e84e1ddd53b7250fe702612
#
_entry.id   30ed07745e84e1ddd53b7250fe702612
#
_cell.length_a   1.000
_cell.length_b   1.000
_cell.length_c   1.000
_cell.angle_alpha   90.00
_cell.angle_beta   90.00
_cell.angle_gamma   90.00
#
_symmetry.space_group_name_H-M   'P 1'
#
loop_
_entity.id
_entity.type
_entity.pdbx_description
1 polymer ?
#
loop_
_entity_poly.entity_id
_entity_poly.type
_entity_poly.pdbx_seq_one_letter_code
_entity_poly.pdbx_strand_id
1 'polypeptide(L)'
;MATDRSLRLLDKLVSEGSTAFTASEIQDALELSPQATSNVLGRLVEAGLVDRVTSGRYAIRQIGTLGTAAVWDDLGSAVAAVFAGHPHRIGYLTALDHHGLLIRPVRAIQVASAYRPRSKALAGRALRVIRENPLTILAGTEPLGPSRVATIERALLDAASRPTLVSGASRVAEALAAVTATEGLAELAHEIGVEAGYRRIGSISTALSLPVCYGLEPEPWRTLVDLDTTVLREHGWVDKTWGVAWPYPVSRLEAVVAS
;
A
#
# COMPACT_ATOMS: atom_id res chain seq x y z
N MET A 1 -38.28 -0.49 16.44
CA MET A 1 -37.51 -0.02 17.63
C MET A 1 -35.99 -0.29 17.50
N ALA A 2 -35.50 -1.49 17.15
CA ALA A 2 -34.05 -1.74 17.00
C ALA A 2 -33.38 -0.91 15.88
N THR A 3 -34.12 -0.63 14.78
CA THR A 3 -33.60 0.12 13.64
C THR A 3 -33.34 1.61 13.99
N ASP A 4 -34.17 2.22 14.81
CA ASP A 4 -34.02 3.61 15.22
C ASP A 4 -32.80 3.81 16.15
N ARG A 5 -32.55 2.88 17.08
CA ARG A 5 -31.37 2.93 17.95
C ARG A 5 -30.05 2.75 17.17
N SER A 6 -30.04 1.86 16.17
CA SER A 6 -28.84 1.63 15.35
C SER A 6 -28.54 2.82 14.44
N LEU A 7 -29.56 3.50 13.91
CA LEU A 7 -29.38 4.72 13.11
C LEU A 7 -28.84 5.87 13.97
N ARG A 8 -29.38 6.08 15.17
CA ARG A 8 -28.85 7.09 16.12
C ARG A 8 -27.41 6.82 16.53
N LEU A 9 -27.02 5.54 16.69
CA LEU A 9 -25.64 5.19 16.96
C LEU A 9 -24.73 5.47 15.79
N LEU A 10 -25.16 5.18 14.55
CA LEU A 10 -24.41 5.56 13.35
C LEU A 10 -24.25 7.07 13.23
N ASP A 11 -25.32 7.82 13.45
CA ASP A 11 -25.30 9.29 13.43
C ASP A 11 -24.31 9.85 14.49
N LYS A 12 -24.31 9.28 15.69
CA LYS A 12 -23.31 9.61 16.73
C LYS A 12 -21.88 9.32 16.27
N LEU A 13 -21.62 8.13 15.73
CA LEU A 13 -20.29 7.75 15.23
C LEU A 13 -19.81 8.69 14.13
N VAL A 14 -20.70 9.06 13.19
CA VAL A 14 -20.42 10.04 12.14
C VAL A 14 -20.11 11.41 12.72
N SER A 15 -20.90 11.87 13.69
CA SER A 15 -20.68 13.18 14.35
C SER A 15 -19.37 13.23 15.13
N GLU A 16 -18.90 12.10 15.63
CA GLU A 16 -17.60 11.92 16.29
C GLU A 16 -16.43 11.73 15.29
N GLY A 17 -16.70 11.80 13.98
CA GLY A 17 -15.69 11.63 12.93
C GLY A 17 -15.26 10.18 12.67
N SER A 18 -15.98 9.20 13.22
CA SER A 18 -15.69 7.78 13.01
C SER A 18 -16.10 7.37 11.59
N THR A 19 -15.16 6.77 10.83
CA THR A 19 -15.41 6.25 9.49
C THR A 19 -15.64 4.74 9.47
N ALA A 20 -15.34 4.05 10.58
CA ALA A 20 -15.45 2.61 10.71
C ALA A 20 -15.69 2.20 12.17
N PHE A 21 -16.24 0.99 12.36
CA PHE A 21 -16.51 0.41 13.66
C PHE A 21 -16.42 -1.12 13.62
N THR A 22 -16.37 -1.74 14.81
CA THR A 22 -16.41 -3.20 14.98
C THR A 22 -17.79 -3.69 15.39
N ALA A 23 -18.08 -4.97 15.13
CA ALA A 23 -19.31 -5.60 15.62
C ALA A 23 -19.39 -5.58 17.16
N SER A 24 -18.26 -5.67 17.87
CA SER A 24 -18.20 -5.58 19.33
C SER A 24 -18.62 -4.21 19.83
N GLU A 25 -18.14 -3.13 19.21
CA GLU A 25 -18.56 -1.76 19.59
C GLU A 25 -20.07 -1.55 19.45
N ILE A 26 -20.70 -2.09 18.39
CA ILE A 26 -22.16 -2.05 18.23
C ILE A 26 -22.85 -2.93 19.26
N GLN A 27 -22.32 -4.12 19.54
CA GLN A 27 -22.84 -5.03 20.54
C GLN A 27 -22.87 -4.39 21.91
N ASP A 28 -21.77 -3.77 22.33
CA ASP A 28 -21.60 -3.15 23.64
C ASP A 28 -22.45 -1.88 23.75
N ALA A 29 -22.43 -1.02 22.72
CA ALA A 29 -23.20 0.24 22.72
C ALA A 29 -24.73 0.06 22.71
N LEU A 30 -25.21 -1.02 22.13
CA LEU A 30 -26.65 -1.34 22.04
C LEU A 30 -27.09 -2.42 23.03
N GLU A 31 -26.18 -2.99 23.82
CA GLU A 31 -26.41 -4.08 24.78
C GLU A 31 -27.09 -5.30 24.12
N LEU A 32 -26.61 -5.69 22.95
CA LEU A 32 -27.22 -6.76 22.14
C LEU A 32 -26.51 -8.09 22.32
N SER A 33 -27.25 -9.20 22.13
CA SER A 33 -26.61 -10.50 21.95
C SER A 33 -25.84 -10.57 20.63
N PRO A 34 -24.83 -11.47 20.47
CA PRO A 34 -24.10 -11.63 19.21
C PRO A 34 -25.00 -11.86 18.00
N GLN A 35 -26.07 -12.64 18.17
CA GLN A 35 -27.03 -12.90 17.10
C GLN A 35 -27.85 -11.66 16.71
N ALA A 36 -28.30 -10.89 17.72
CA ALA A 36 -29.02 -9.65 17.47
C ALA A 36 -28.13 -8.60 16.78
N THR A 37 -26.87 -8.50 17.20
CA THR A 37 -25.85 -7.65 16.56
C THR A 37 -25.65 -8.02 15.11
N SER A 38 -25.48 -9.31 14.80
CA SER A 38 -25.35 -9.78 13.40
C SER A 38 -26.56 -9.40 12.55
N ASN A 39 -27.79 -9.52 13.09
CA ASN A 39 -29.01 -9.16 12.38
C ASN A 39 -29.14 -7.64 12.15
N VAL A 40 -28.71 -6.83 13.11
CA VAL A 40 -28.68 -5.36 12.97
C VAL A 40 -27.69 -4.96 11.89
N LEU A 41 -26.46 -5.50 11.95
CA LEU A 41 -25.41 -5.20 11.01
C LEU A 41 -25.76 -5.67 9.58
N GLY A 42 -26.42 -6.84 9.43
CA GLY A 42 -26.94 -7.31 8.15
C GLY A 42 -27.91 -6.30 7.52
N ARG A 43 -28.88 -5.80 8.31
CA ARG A 43 -29.82 -4.79 7.83
C ARG A 43 -29.18 -3.46 7.44
N LEU A 44 -28.15 -3.01 8.18
CA LEU A 44 -27.43 -1.79 7.85
C LEU A 44 -26.65 -1.94 6.53
N VAL A 45 -26.07 -3.13 6.28
CA VAL A 45 -25.41 -3.47 5.01
C VAL A 45 -26.44 -3.52 3.87
N GLU A 46 -27.57 -4.22 4.06
CA GLU A 46 -28.66 -4.29 3.07
C GLU A 46 -29.26 -2.92 2.74
N ALA A 47 -29.37 -2.05 3.75
CA ALA A 47 -29.81 -0.67 3.57
C ALA A 47 -28.75 0.23 2.89
N GLY A 48 -27.54 -0.29 2.63
CA GLY A 48 -26.45 0.48 2.02
C GLY A 48 -25.93 1.63 2.90
N LEU A 49 -26.07 1.53 4.22
CA LEU A 49 -25.58 2.52 5.18
C LEU A 49 -24.15 2.24 5.65
N VAL A 50 -23.78 0.97 5.64
CA VAL A 50 -22.45 0.52 6.00
C VAL A 50 -21.99 -0.59 5.03
N ASP A 51 -20.69 -0.75 4.88
CA ASP A 51 -20.08 -1.84 4.16
C ASP A 51 -19.32 -2.77 5.11
N ARG A 52 -19.47 -4.06 4.90
CA ARG A 52 -18.67 -5.05 5.63
C ARG A 52 -17.26 -5.11 5.04
N VAL A 53 -16.29 -4.56 5.77
CA VAL A 53 -14.88 -4.51 5.35
C VAL A 53 -14.21 -5.88 5.49
N THR A 54 -14.37 -6.47 6.67
CA THR A 54 -13.90 -7.82 7.02
C THR A 54 -14.85 -8.47 8.02
N SER A 55 -14.56 -9.69 8.46
CA SER A 55 -15.34 -10.32 9.53
C SER A 55 -15.30 -9.47 10.79
N GLY A 56 -16.48 -9.00 11.21
CA GLY A 56 -16.66 -8.19 12.42
C GLY A 56 -16.23 -6.72 12.30
N ARG A 57 -15.85 -6.21 11.13
CA ARG A 57 -15.50 -4.80 10.90
C ARG A 57 -16.32 -4.20 9.76
N TYR A 58 -16.79 -2.98 9.97
CA TYR A 58 -17.69 -2.28 9.07
C TYR A 58 -17.20 -0.85 8.86
N ALA A 59 -17.38 -0.31 7.66
CA ALA A 59 -17.16 1.09 7.35
C ALA A 59 -18.50 1.79 7.11
N ILE A 60 -18.62 3.02 7.59
CA ILE A 60 -19.80 3.86 7.38
C ILE A 60 -19.70 4.47 5.97
N ARG A 61 -20.75 4.37 5.17
CA ARG A 61 -20.79 5.00 3.86
C ARG A 61 -20.90 6.51 3.98
N GLN A 62 -20.19 7.20 3.11
CA GLN A 62 -20.28 8.66 3.05
C GLN A 62 -21.65 9.12 2.57
N ILE A 63 -22.05 10.32 2.99
CA ILE A 63 -23.24 11.00 2.51
C ILE A 63 -23.11 11.19 0.98
N GLY A 64 -24.11 10.73 0.22
CA GLY A 64 -24.08 10.73 -1.25
C GLY A 64 -23.83 9.35 -1.87
N THR A 65 -23.28 8.39 -1.12
CA THR A 65 -23.11 7.00 -1.57
C THR A 65 -24.06 6.02 -0.86
N LEU A 66 -24.91 6.52 0.03
CA LEU A 66 -25.90 5.73 0.76
C LEU A 66 -26.88 5.05 -0.20
N GLY A 67 -27.10 3.75 -0.02
CA GLY A 67 -28.01 2.97 -0.86
C GLY A 67 -27.45 2.52 -2.22
N THR A 68 -26.22 2.92 -2.60
CA THR A 68 -25.57 2.44 -3.83
C THR A 68 -24.86 1.09 -3.60
N ALA A 69 -24.44 0.43 -4.69
CA ALA A 69 -23.54 -0.72 -4.57
C ALA A 69 -22.26 -0.30 -3.84
N ALA A 70 -21.68 -1.23 -3.05
CA ALA A 70 -20.44 -0.97 -2.32
C ALA A 70 -19.30 -0.64 -3.30
N VAL A 71 -19.05 0.64 -3.49
CA VAL A 71 -17.89 1.16 -4.21
C VAL A 71 -16.93 1.67 -3.15
N TRP A 72 -15.80 0.99 -2.99
CA TRP A 72 -14.73 1.46 -2.14
C TRP A 72 -13.94 2.53 -2.88
N ASP A 73 -14.51 3.74 -2.94
CA ASP A 73 -13.82 4.91 -3.50
C ASP A 73 -12.71 5.41 -2.55
N ASP A 74 -12.75 4.98 -1.27
CA ASP A 74 -11.76 5.37 -0.26
C ASP A 74 -11.00 4.14 0.28
N LEU A 75 -9.88 3.85 -0.36
CA LEU A 75 -8.94 2.83 0.07
C LEU A 75 -8.39 3.08 1.49
N GLY A 76 -8.19 4.36 1.85
CA GLY A 76 -7.67 4.76 3.15
C GLY A 76 -8.60 4.34 4.28
N SER A 77 -9.90 4.62 4.18
CA SER A 77 -10.90 4.21 5.17
C SER A 77 -11.00 2.69 5.29
N ALA A 78 -10.98 1.98 4.16
CA ALA A 78 -11.03 0.53 4.16
C ALA A 78 -9.82 -0.09 4.89
N VAL A 79 -8.62 0.42 4.64
CA VAL A 79 -7.39 -0.04 5.31
C VAL A 79 -7.40 0.34 6.78
N ALA A 80 -7.75 1.58 7.14
CA ALA A 80 -7.83 2.03 8.53
C ALA A 80 -8.77 1.16 9.37
N ALA A 81 -9.91 0.76 8.82
CA ALA A 81 -10.85 -0.12 9.51
C ALA A 81 -10.25 -1.50 9.86
N VAL A 82 -9.37 -2.03 9.00
CA VAL A 82 -8.70 -3.33 9.26
C VAL A 82 -7.56 -3.20 10.26
N PHE A 83 -6.83 -2.09 10.22
CA PHE A 83 -5.61 -1.89 10.99
C PHE A 83 -5.81 -0.93 12.18
N ALA A 84 -7.05 -0.63 12.56
CA ALA A 84 -7.36 0.27 13.69
C ALA A 84 -6.51 -0.04 14.93
N GLY A 85 -5.90 0.98 15.53
CA GLY A 85 -5.02 0.87 16.67
C GLY A 85 -3.62 0.31 16.39
N HIS A 86 -3.29 0.01 15.15
CA HIS A 86 -1.98 -0.50 14.76
C HIS A 86 -1.30 0.39 13.72
N PRO A 87 0.00 0.74 13.89
CA PRO A 87 0.75 1.44 12.87
C PRO A 87 0.74 0.67 11.54
N HIS A 88 0.37 1.37 10.47
CA HIS A 88 0.28 0.79 9.13
C HIS A 88 0.42 1.87 8.07
N ARG A 89 0.78 1.45 6.85
CA ARG A 89 0.69 2.28 5.64
C ARG A 89 0.35 1.43 4.42
N ILE A 90 -0.29 2.03 3.46
CA ILE A 90 -0.43 1.51 2.11
C ILE A 90 0.91 1.71 1.42
N GLY A 91 1.48 0.65 0.84
CA GLY A 91 2.84 0.67 0.28
C GLY A 91 3.00 -0.17 -0.97
N TYR A 92 4.24 -0.29 -1.44
CA TYR A 92 4.62 -1.14 -2.56
C TYR A 92 3.80 -0.84 -3.83
N LEU A 93 3.35 -1.89 -4.55
CA LEU A 93 2.55 -1.71 -5.78
C LEU A 93 1.28 -0.90 -5.56
N THR A 94 0.64 -1.00 -4.39
CA THR A 94 -0.60 -0.26 -4.14
C THR A 94 -0.34 1.24 -4.01
N ALA A 95 0.79 1.65 -3.43
CA ALA A 95 1.17 3.05 -3.40
C ALA A 95 1.61 3.55 -4.78
N LEU A 96 2.39 2.76 -5.54
CA LEU A 96 2.76 3.10 -6.91
C LEU A 96 1.51 3.28 -7.82
N ASP A 97 0.52 2.39 -7.69
CA ASP A 97 -0.77 2.48 -8.40
C ASP A 97 -1.56 3.74 -7.97
N HIS A 98 -1.59 4.04 -6.67
CA HIS A 98 -2.22 5.24 -6.13
C HIS A 98 -1.64 6.53 -6.70
N HIS A 99 -0.32 6.59 -6.87
CA HIS A 99 0.38 7.72 -7.48
C HIS A 99 0.35 7.73 -9.01
N GLY A 100 -0.33 6.78 -9.64
CA GLY A 100 -0.42 6.69 -11.09
C GLY A 100 0.87 6.30 -11.79
N LEU A 101 1.80 5.64 -11.10
CA LEU A 101 3.12 5.26 -11.62
C LEU A 101 3.12 3.89 -12.32
N LEU A 102 1.97 3.25 -12.46
CA LEU A 102 1.84 1.94 -13.09
C LEU A 102 0.83 1.99 -14.24
N ILE A 103 1.18 1.40 -15.36
CA ILE A 103 0.28 1.31 -16.53
C ILE A 103 -0.89 0.36 -16.26
N ARG A 104 -0.63 -0.72 -15.50
CA ARG A 104 -1.65 -1.74 -15.20
C ARG A 104 -2.05 -1.67 -13.73
N PRO A 105 -3.35 -1.57 -13.43
CA PRO A 105 -3.84 -1.49 -12.06
C PRO A 105 -3.48 -2.76 -11.26
N VAL A 106 -3.28 -2.57 -9.98
CA VAL A 106 -2.86 -3.62 -9.05
C VAL A 106 -4.07 -4.38 -8.51
N ARG A 107 -4.03 -5.71 -8.56
CA ARG A 107 -5.14 -6.57 -8.11
C ARG A 107 -5.18 -6.78 -6.60
N ALA A 108 -4.03 -6.74 -5.93
CA ALA A 108 -3.93 -6.96 -4.49
C ALA A 108 -3.63 -5.65 -3.77
N ILE A 109 -4.22 -5.46 -2.60
CA ILE A 109 -3.90 -4.34 -1.71
C ILE A 109 -2.70 -4.75 -0.85
N GLN A 110 -1.63 -3.97 -0.90
CA GLN A 110 -0.40 -4.19 -0.12
C GLN A 110 -0.31 -3.16 1.00
N VAL A 111 -0.23 -3.65 2.23
CA VAL A 111 -0.15 -2.83 3.44
C VAL A 111 1.05 -3.27 4.26
N ALA A 112 1.92 -2.34 4.61
CA ALA A 112 3.00 -2.55 5.55
C ALA A 112 2.46 -2.40 6.98
N SER A 113 2.69 -3.38 7.84
CA SER A 113 2.34 -3.35 9.27
C SER A 113 3.08 -4.43 10.04
N ALA A 114 3.35 -4.19 11.32
CA ALA A 114 3.77 -5.25 12.23
C ALA A 114 2.60 -6.15 12.65
N TYR A 115 1.37 -5.62 12.61
CA TYR A 115 0.13 -6.35 12.90
C TYR A 115 -0.31 -7.17 11.69
N ARG A 116 -0.79 -8.39 11.93
CA ARG A 116 -1.31 -9.28 10.89
C ARG A 116 -2.80 -9.56 11.14
N PRO A 117 -3.70 -8.92 10.41
CA PRO A 117 -5.13 -9.18 10.52
C PRO A 117 -5.47 -10.62 10.07
N ARG A 118 -6.56 -11.15 10.59
CA ARG A 118 -7.04 -12.49 10.17
C ARG A 118 -7.59 -12.49 8.73
N SER A 119 -8.09 -11.35 8.28
CA SER A 119 -8.63 -11.21 6.93
C SER A 119 -7.53 -11.27 5.87
N LYS A 120 -7.77 -12.04 4.81
CA LYS A 120 -6.92 -12.16 3.62
C LYS A 120 -7.47 -11.36 2.44
N ALA A 121 -8.60 -10.67 2.61
CA ALA A 121 -9.23 -9.86 1.60
C ALA A 121 -9.76 -8.56 2.20
N LEU A 122 -9.79 -7.50 1.39
CA LEU A 122 -10.31 -6.18 1.70
C LEU A 122 -11.04 -5.66 0.48
N ALA A 123 -12.31 -5.29 0.64
CA ALA A 123 -13.15 -4.77 -0.45
C ALA A 123 -13.12 -5.65 -1.72
N GLY A 124 -13.21 -6.97 -1.56
CA GLY A 124 -13.18 -7.92 -2.68
C GLY A 124 -11.81 -8.18 -3.31
N ARG A 125 -10.76 -7.46 -2.89
CA ARG A 125 -9.38 -7.61 -3.36
C ARG A 125 -8.54 -8.39 -2.34
N ALA A 126 -7.55 -9.14 -2.81
CA ALA A 126 -6.62 -9.82 -1.92
C ALA A 126 -5.83 -8.80 -1.07
N LEU A 127 -5.77 -9.01 0.24
CA LEU A 127 -4.97 -8.20 1.17
C LEU A 127 -3.64 -8.90 1.44
N ARG A 128 -2.55 -8.26 1.10
CA ARG A 128 -1.17 -8.68 1.40
C ARG A 128 -0.58 -7.78 2.47
N VAL A 129 -0.34 -8.33 3.64
CA VAL A 129 0.33 -7.62 4.72
C VAL A 129 1.83 -7.94 4.69
N ILE A 130 2.63 -6.90 4.51
CA ILE A 130 4.09 -6.98 4.52
C ILE A 130 4.57 -6.56 5.91
N ARG A 131 5.29 -7.48 6.58
CA ARG A 131 5.83 -7.19 7.90
C ARG A 131 7.02 -6.26 7.79
N GLU A 132 6.95 -5.13 8.50
CA GLU A 132 8.02 -4.14 8.58
C GLU A 132 8.29 -3.70 10.01
N ASN A 133 9.42 -2.98 10.17
CA ASN A 133 9.81 -2.42 11.45
C ASN A 133 8.82 -1.33 11.90
N PRO A 134 8.19 -1.45 13.07
CA PRO A 134 7.25 -0.44 13.58
C PRO A 134 7.85 0.96 13.70
N LEU A 135 9.16 1.08 13.93
CA LEU A 135 9.85 2.37 14.14
C LEU A 135 9.96 3.19 12.85
N THR A 136 10.05 2.52 11.69
CA THR A 136 10.25 3.18 10.39
C THR A 136 9.03 3.07 9.47
N ILE A 137 7.94 2.45 9.96
CA ILE A 137 6.78 2.11 9.13
C ILE A 137 6.07 3.36 8.59
N LEU A 138 6.11 4.47 9.34
CA LEU A 138 5.46 5.73 8.97
C LEU A 138 6.42 6.75 8.32
N ALA A 139 7.73 6.46 8.24
CA ALA A 139 8.68 7.31 7.52
C ALA A 139 8.36 7.35 6.03
N GLY A 140 8.44 8.52 5.40
CA GLY A 140 8.10 8.72 3.99
C GLY A 140 6.63 8.40 3.67
N THR A 141 5.69 8.89 4.48
CA THR A 141 4.25 8.68 4.24
C THR A 141 3.48 9.98 4.28
N GLU A 142 2.36 10.02 3.56
CA GLU A 142 1.40 11.11 3.55
C GLU A 142 -0.01 10.63 3.95
N PRO A 143 -0.91 11.54 4.37
CA PRO A 143 -2.27 11.18 4.73
C PRO A 143 -3.07 10.65 3.53
N LEU A 144 -3.88 9.61 3.76
CA LEU A 144 -4.90 9.13 2.83
C LEU A 144 -6.18 8.84 3.64
N GLY A 145 -7.01 9.84 3.82
CA GLY A 145 -8.13 9.78 4.75
C GLY A 145 -7.66 9.44 6.18
N PRO A 146 -8.27 8.47 6.86
CA PRO A 146 -7.87 8.02 8.20
C PRO A 146 -6.63 7.09 8.19
N SER A 147 -6.07 6.78 7.02
CA SER A 147 -4.88 5.95 6.86
C SER A 147 -3.69 6.79 6.36
N ARG A 148 -2.62 6.13 6.01
CA ARG A 148 -1.44 6.72 5.38
C ARG A 148 -1.02 5.91 4.15
N VAL A 149 -0.50 6.59 3.14
CA VAL A 149 0.09 5.98 1.95
C VAL A 149 1.58 6.37 1.89
N ALA A 150 2.41 5.49 1.34
CA ALA A 150 3.81 5.81 1.06
C ALA A 150 3.88 6.97 0.05
N THR A 151 4.78 7.94 0.27
CA THR A 151 5.12 8.94 -0.77
C THR A 151 5.71 8.25 -1.99
N ILE A 152 5.91 8.98 -3.07
CA ILE A 152 6.53 8.43 -4.30
C ILE A 152 7.90 7.83 -3.98
N GLU A 153 8.76 8.57 -3.26
CA GLU A 153 10.10 8.13 -2.87
C GLU A 153 10.03 6.85 -2.04
N ARG A 154 9.16 6.83 -1.03
CA ARG A 154 8.98 5.65 -0.19
C ARG A 154 8.45 4.45 -0.98
N ALA A 155 7.49 4.64 -1.87
CA ALA A 155 6.92 3.57 -2.69
C ALA A 155 7.95 2.98 -3.66
N LEU A 156 8.80 3.82 -4.25
CA LEU A 156 9.93 3.40 -5.09
C LEU A 156 10.96 2.60 -4.29
N LEU A 157 11.35 3.09 -3.09
CA LEU A 157 12.29 2.39 -2.20
C LEU A 157 11.73 1.05 -1.73
N ASP A 158 10.45 0.99 -1.36
CA ASP A 158 9.78 -0.24 -0.98
C ASP A 158 9.83 -1.28 -2.11
N ALA A 159 9.47 -0.87 -3.33
CA ALA A 159 9.46 -1.72 -4.51
C ALA A 159 10.86 -2.22 -4.88
N ALA A 160 11.82 -1.31 -4.92
CA ALA A 160 13.20 -1.62 -5.26
C ALA A 160 13.92 -2.44 -4.18
N SER A 161 13.56 -2.29 -2.90
CA SER A 161 14.14 -3.07 -1.81
C SER A 161 13.72 -4.54 -1.85
N ARG A 162 12.49 -4.80 -2.29
CA ARG A 162 11.90 -6.14 -2.33
C ARG A 162 11.25 -6.46 -3.68
N PRO A 163 12.04 -6.64 -4.75
CA PRO A 163 11.52 -6.88 -6.09
C PRO A 163 10.52 -8.05 -6.17
N THR A 164 10.70 -9.08 -5.34
CA THR A 164 9.77 -10.24 -5.26
C THR A 164 8.34 -9.86 -4.88
N LEU A 165 8.15 -8.77 -4.15
CA LEU A 165 6.81 -8.30 -3.74
C LEU A 165 6.09 -7.52 -4.84
N VAL A 166 6.83 -7.05 -5.85
CA VAL A 166 6.34 -6.19 -6.91
C VAL A 166 6.45 -6.83 -8.31
N SER A 167 6.68 -8.13 -8.38
CA SER A 167 6.83 -8.87 -9.64
C SER A 167 8.10 -8.54 -10.44
N GLY A 168 9.18 -8.19 -9.72
CA GLY A 168 10.52 -8.01 -10.29
C GLY A 168 10.88 -6.57 -10.61
N ALA A 169 12.11 -6.39 -11.13
CA ALA A 169 12.66 -5.08 -11.46
C ALA A 169 11.93 -4.36 -12.60
N SER A 170 11.19 -5.08 -13.43
CA SER A 170 10.37 -4.49 -14.51
C SER A 170 9.33 -3.50 -13.98
N ARG A 171 8.68 -3.80 -12.84
CA ARG A 171 7.72 -2.90 -12.22
C ARG A 171 8.38 -1.67 -11.60
N VAL A 172 9.61 -1.85 -11.10
CA VAL A 172 10.41 -0.71 -10.59
C VAL A 172 10.79 0.21 -11.76
N ALA A 173 11.24 -0.34 -12.89
CA ALA A 173 11.58 0.43 -14.07
C ALA A 173 10.37 1.18 -14.66
N GLU A 174 9.20 0.52 -14.73
CA GLU A 174 7.93 1.14 -15.15
C GLU A 174 7.60 2.36 -14.28
N ALA A 175 7.65 2.21 -12.94
CA ALA A 175 7.36 3.29 -12.03
C ALA A 175 8.39 4.43 -12.11
N LEU A 176 9.69 4.12 -12.26
CA LEU A 176 10.74 5.12 -12.41
C LEU A 176 10.61 5.93 -13.70
N ALA A 177 10.14 5.31 -14.78
CA ALA A 177 9.93 6.01 -16.05
C ALA A 177 8.80 7.05 -15.98
N ALA A 178 7.86 6.90 -15.05
CA ALA A 178 6.77 7.85 -14.81
C ALA A 178 7.16 9.02 -13.89
N VAL A 179 8.38 9.00 -13.32
CA VAL A 179 8.86 10.01 -12.36
C VAL A 179 9.93 10.88 -12.99
N THR A 180 9.78 12.19 -12.89
CA THR A 180 10.75 13.16 -13.45
C THR A 180 11.82 13.59 -12.45
N ALA A 181 11.50 13.61 -11.16
CA ALA A 181 12.42 13.96 -10.08
C ALA A 181 11.99 13.31 -8.77
N THR A 182 12.94 13.12 -7.86
CA THR A 182 12.70 12.68 -6.47
C THR A 182 13.51 13.59 -5.54
N GLU A 183 12.95 13.90 -4.37
CA GLU A 183 13.65 14.68 -3.35
C GLU A 183 13.86 13.84 -2.09
N GLY A 184 15.05 13.91 -1.49
CA GLY A 184 15.34 13.21 -0.23
C GLY A 184 15.33 11.68 -0.31
N LEU A 185 15.50 11.09 -1.50
CA LEU A 185 15.45 9.63 -1.67
C LEU A 185 16.58 8.92 -0.93
N ALA A 186 17.80 9.48 -0.95
CA ALA A 186 18.96 8.93 -0.27
C ALA A 186 18.80 9.00 1.26
N GLU A 187 18.39 10.15 1.78
CA GLU A 187 18.14 10.38 3.20
C GLU A 187 17.06 9.44 3.72
N LEU A 188 15.97 9.29 2.97
CA LEU A 188 14.90 8.36 3.33
C LEU A 188 15.38 6.90 3.29
N ALA A 189 16.18 6.53 2.30
CA ALA A 189 16.75 5.18 2.22
C ALA A 189 17.63 4.85 3.42
N HIS A 190 18.41 5.81 3.90
CA HIS A 190 19.23 5.72 5.10
C HIS A 190 18.37 5.63 6.37
N GLU A 191 17.37 6.51 6.52
CA GLU A 191 16.45 6.52 7.67
C GLU A 191 15.76 5.18 7.87
N ILE A 192 15.33 4.54 6.78
CA ILE A 192 14.58 3.28 6.85
C ILE A 192 15.45 2.01 6.67
N GLY A 193 16.75 2.18 6.41
CA GLY A 193 17.69 1.07 6.28
C GLY A 193 17.50 0.24 5.00
N VAL A 194 17.29 0.88 3.84
CA VAL A 194 17.04 0.21 2.54
C VAL A 194 17.98 0.64 1.42
N GLU A 195 19.25 0.84 1.73
CA GLU A 195 20.30 1.27 0.78
C GLU A 195 20.35 0.37 -0.47
N ALA A 196 20.05 -0.92 -0.32
CA ALA A 196 19.96 -1.84 -1.45
C ALA A 196 18.86 -1.44 -2.46
N GLY A 197 17.75 -0.89 -1.97
CA GLY A 197 16.66 -0.33 -2.80
C GLY A 197 17.12 0.91 -3.56
N TYR A 198 17.77 1.84 -2.84
CA TYR A 198 18.35 3.06 -3.43
C TYR A 198 19.35 2.74 -4.55
N ARG A 199 20.27 1.80 -4.32
CA ARG A 199 21.24 1.35 -5.32
C ARG A 199 20.58 0.76 -6.57
N ARG A 200 19.52 -0.03 -6.40
CA ARG A 200 18.75 -0.56 -7.55
C ARG A 200 18.06 0.54 -8.33
N ILE A 201 17.47 1.53 -7.65
CA ILE A 201 16.87 2.71 -8.29
C ILE A 201 17.93 3.45 -9.11
N GLY A 202 19.07 3.77 -8.52
CA GLY A 202 20.17 4.44 -9.21
C GLY A 202 20.67 3.68 -10.43
N SER A 203 20.89 2.36 -10.29
CA SER A 203 21.36 1.50 -11.39
C SER A 203 20.35 1.42 -12.54
N ILE A 204 19.06 1.23 -12.25
CA ILE A 204 18.01 1.20 -13.27
C ILE A 204 17.91 2.56 -13.97
N SER A 205 17.83 3.65 -13.19
CA SER A 205 17.66 5.00 -13.73
C SER A 205 18.82 5.43 -14.61
N THR A 206 20.06 5.11 -14.20
CA THR A 206 21.28 5.39 -14.98
C THR A 206 21.31 4.56 -16.26
N ALA A 207 21.06 3.25 -16.17
CA ALA A 207 21.11 2.36 -17.33
C ALA A 207 20.05 2.67 -18.38
N LEU A 208 18.88 3.15 -17.96
CA LEU A 208 17.78 3.53 -18.86
C LEU A 208 17.75 5.03 -19.19
N SER A 209 18.74 5.82 -18.72
CA SER A 209 18.82 7.27 -18.92
C SER A 209 17.53 7.99 -18.51
N LEU A 210 16.90 7.57 -17.39
CA LEU A 210 15.68 8.18 -16.91
C LEU A 210 15.95 9.52 -16.21
N PRO A 211 15.07 10.52 -16.29
CA PRO A 211 15.27 11.86 -15.71
C PRO A 211 15.64 11.83 -14.23
N VAL A 212 15.08 10.91 -13.46
CA VAL A 212 15.32 10.75 -12.03
C VAL A 212 16.80 10.47 -11.69
N CYS A 213 17.61 9.96 -12.63
CA CYS A 213 19.03 9.68 -12.38
C CYS A 213 19.87 10.94 -12.08
N TYR A 214 19.44 12.11 -12.55
CA TYR A 214 20.20 13.36 -12.38
C TYR A 214 20.24 13.86 -10.92
N GLY A 215 19.36 13.38 -10.06
CA GLY A 215 19.34 13.72 -8.62
C GLY A 215 19.91 12.61 -7.73
N LEU A 216 20.48 11.53 -8.31
CA LEU A 216 20.98 10.40 -7.55
C LEU A 216 22.51 10.34 -7.58
N GLU A 217 23.12 10.19 -6.40
CA GLU A 217 24.55 10.02 -6.26
C GLU A 217 24.87 8.60 -5.76
N PRO A 218 25.79 7.87 -6.43
CA PRO A 218 26.19 6.54 -5.98
C PRO A 218 26.98 6.62 -4.67
N GLU A 219 26.60 5.82 -3.70
CA GLU A 219 27.28 5.69 -2.42
C GLU A 219 28.31 4.55 -2.43
N PRO A 220 29.36 4.63 -1.60
CA PRO A 220 30.31 3.54 -1.44
C PRO A 220 29.61 2.24 -1.01
N TRP A 221 29.93 1.14 -1.68
CA TRP A 221 29.35 -0.16 -1.38
C TRP A 221 30.43 -1.22 -1.14
N ARG A 222 30.10 -2.25 -0.35
CA ARG A 222 31.01 -3.37 -0.03
C ARG A 222 30.55 -4.70 -0.62
N THR A 223 29.26 -4.86 -0.82
CA THR A 223 28.65 -6.10 -1.32
C THR A 223 27.77 -5.82 -2.52
N LEU A 224 27.76 -6.74 -3.48
CA LEU A 224 26.85 -6.66 -4.62
C LEU A 224 25.41 -6.90 -4.18
N VAL A 225 24.47 -6.22 -4.85
CA VAL A 225 23.04 -6.39 -4.70
C VAL A 225 22.49 -6.92 -6.01
N ASP A 226 21.74 -8.03 -5.99
CA ASP A 226 21.04 -8.50 -7.19
C ASP A 226 19.92 -7.53 -7.57
N LEU A 227 19.85 -7.14 -8.84
CA LEU A 227 18.79 -6.26 -9.35
C LEU A 227 17.42 -6.92 -9.20
N ASP A 228 17.33 -8.17 -9.61
CA ASP A 228 16.08 -8.93 -9.66
C ASP A 228 16.33 -10.37 -9.23
N THR A 229 15.75 -10.75 -8.10
CA THR A 229 15.84 -12.11 -7.56
C THR A 229 14.68 -13.02 -8.01
N THR A 230 13.80 -12.52 -8.88
CA THR A 230 12.66 -13.29 -9.42
C THR A 230 13.00 -14.08 -10.66
N VAL A 231 14.15 -13.82 -11.26
CA VAL A 231 14.62 -14.46 -12.50
C VAL A 231 15.99 -15.08 -12.33
N LEU A 232 16.26 -16.13 -13.11
CA LEU A 232 17.60 -16.72 -13.19
C LEU A 232 18.53 -15.76 -13.94
N ARG A 233 19.82 -15.82 -13.59
CA ARG A 233 20.85 -15.00 -14.23
C ARG A 233 21.20 -15.56 -15.60
N GLU A 234 20.80 -14.84 -16.64
CA GLU A 234 21.11 -15.15 -18.03
C GLU A 234 21.79 -13.94 -18.71
N HIS A 235 23.02 -14.09 -19.18
CA HIS A 235 23.78 -12.99 -19.81
C HIS A 235 23.89 -11.73 -18.95
N GLY A 236 24.03 -11.91 -17.64
CA GLY A 236 24.06 -10.83 -16.67
C GLY A 236 25.39 -10.06 -16.70
N TRP A 237 25.35 -8.85 -16.19
CA TRP A 237 26.50 -7.96 -16.00
C TRP A 237 26.47 -7.30 -14.62
N VAL A 238 27.53 -6.58 -14.27
CA VAL A 238 27.61 -5.86 -12.98
C VAL A 238 27.78 -4.37 -13.25
N ASP A 239 26.84 -3.60 -12.72
CA ASP A 239 26.99 -2.17 -12.60
C ASP A 239 27.93 -1.87 -11.42
N LYS A 240 29.17 -1.50 -11.75
CA LYS A 240 30.20 -1.21 -10.74
C LYS A 240 29.99 0.12 -10.04
N THR A 241 29.28 1.06 -10.66
CA THR A 241 28.96 2.37 -10.06
C THR A 241 28.01 2.20 -8.88
N TRP A 242 26.93 1.47 -9.10
CA TRP A 242 25.91 1.23 -8.08
C TRP A 242 26.09 -0.06 -7.29
N GLY A 243 27.05 -0.92 -7.69
CA GLY A 243 27.26 -2.24 -7.07
C GLY A 243 26.06 -3.17 -7.22
N VAL A 244 25.43 -3.17 -8.41
CA VAL A 244 24.23 -3.96 -8.71
C VAL A 244 24.53 -5.02 -9.75
N ALA A 245 24.20 -6.27 -9.46
CA ALA A 245 24.30 -7.38 -10.39
C ALA A 245 23.01 -7.53 -11.19
N TRP A 246 23.08 -7.31 -12.49
CA TRP A 246 21.98 -7.47 -13.43
C TRP A 246 21.90 -8.92 -13.90
N PRO A 247 20.73 -9.57 -13.83
CA PRO A 247 20.58 -10.96 -14.29
C PRO A 247 20.40 -11.08 -15.80
N TYR A 248 20.13 -9.96 -16.51
CA TYR A 248 19.84 -9.88 -17.95
C TYR A 248 20.32 -8.55 -18.56
N PRO A 249 20.36 -8.40 -19.90
CA PRO A 249 20.76 -7.16 -20.56
C PRO A 249 19.73 -6.03 -20.33
N VAL A 250 20.18 -4.77 -20.43
CA VAL A 250 19.37 -3.55 -20.20
C VAL A 250 18.15 -3.51 -21.13
N SER A 251 18.28 -3.97 -22.37
CA SER A 251 17.21 -3.99 -23.37
C SER A 251 15.90 -4.65 -22.90
N ARG A 252 15.98 -5.56 -21.94
CA ARG A 252 14.79 -6.17 -21.32
C ARG A 252 13.94 -5.16 -20.55
N LEU A 253 14.57 -4.21 -19.85
CA LEU A 253 13.83 -3.15 -19.15
C LEU A 253 13.48 -1.98 -20.09
N GLU A 254 14.31 -1.69 -21.09
CA GLU A 254 13.98 -0.70 -22.15
C GLU A 254 12.66 -1.05 -22.83
N ALA A 255 12.43 -2.32 -23.15
CA ALA A 255 11.18 -2.78 -23.74
C ALA A 255 9.95 -2.57 -22.84
N VAL A 256 10.13 -2.58 -21.53
CA VAL A 256 9.05 -2.31 -20.56
C VAL A 256 8.71 -0.83 -20.48
N VAL A 257 9.73 0.03 -20.53
CA VAL A 257 9.57 1.49 -20.43
C VAL A 257 9.03 2.08 -21.73
N ALA A 258 9.30 1.44 -22.87
CA ALA A 258 8.81 1.89 -24.18
C ALA A 258 7.38 1.43 -24.53
N SER A 259 6.76 0.57 -23.70
CA SER A 259 5.42 0.00 -23.94
C SER A 259 4.31 0.82 -23.30
#